data_d85cda461a9cf5b7303cea1de338dcc4
#
_entry.id   d85cda461a9cf5b7303cea1de338dcc4
#
_cell.length_a   1.000
_cell.length_b   1.000
_cell.length_c   1.000
_cell.angle_alpha   90.00
_cell.angle_beta   90.00
_cell.angle_gamma   90.00
#
_symmetry.space_group_name_H-M   'P 1'
#
loop_
_entity.id
_entity.type
_entity.pdbx_description
1 polymer ?
#
loop_
_entity_poly.entity_id
_entity_poly.type
_entity_poly.pdbx_seq_one_letter_code
_entity_poly.pdbx_strand_id
1 'polypeptide(L)'
;MKYKSRAITLTYIKQGESSIISKIFTEKHGLQSFIIKGVRSKRAKKKLGLFQPLQLVDINATLIPKKGLQYLAEITIIETISTDKINMNKNFLAIFIAEISSKVLQENEQNSGLFKFVWEIKQKLYNANTIDENFALLFMLNLSKYLGFFPSTENINAPFFNLETGEFSGKAFNLNIYLTEEKTTILKHLLLGKKINIPQELKSELLKDIIQYFRLHHYNLSNITSHLIIESLRK
;
A
#
# COMPACT_ATOMS: atom_id res chain seq x y z
N MET A 1 12.04 0.84 25.86
CA MET A 1 11.55 2.23 26.03
C MET A 1 10.05 2.26 25.73
N LYS A 2 9.22 2.81 26.62
CA LYS A 2 7.78 2.99 26.35
C LYS A 2 7.57 4.23 25.49
N TYR A 3 6.64 4.20 24.55
CA TYR A 3 6.32 5.33 23.68
C TYR A 3 4.85 5.34 23.24
N LYS A 4 4.37 6.55 22.89
CA LYS A 4 3.07 6.78 22.26
C LYS A 4 3.30 7.25 20.83
N SER A 5 2.50 6.76 19.89
CA SER A 5 2.59 7.13 18.48
C SER A 5 1.25 6.98 17.78
N ARG A 6 0.97 7.86 16.82
CA ARG A 6 0.01 7.57 15.76
C ARG A 6 0.55 6.42 14.93
N ALA A 7 -0.34 5.59 14.41
CA ALA A 7 0.05 4.43 13.64
C ALA A 7 -1.04 4.01 12.65
N ILE A 8 -0.65 3.20 11.67
CA ILE A 8 -1.52 2.63 10.66
C ILE A 8 -1.36 1.11 10.72
N THR A 9 -2.45 0.38 10.96
CA THR A 9 -2.41 -1.08 10.90
C THR A 9 -2.35 -1.51 9.44
N LEU A 10 -1.46 -2.45 9.12
CA LEU A 10 -1.28 -2.92 7.74
C LEU A 10 -1.82 -4.34 7.57
N THR A 11 -1.07 -5.31 8.03
CA THR A 11 -1.41 -6.73 7.88
C THR A 11 -1.24 -7.46 9.20
N TYR A 12 -1.87 -8.61 9.32
CA TYR A 12 -1.58 -9.52 10.43
C TYR A 12 -1.63 -10.97 9.98
N ILE A 13 -0.88 -11.81 10.70
CA ILE A 13 -0.91 -13.26 10.57
C ILE A 13 -1.34 -13.90 11.89
N LYS A 14 -1.99 -15.06 11.80
CA LYS A 14 -2.37 -15.85 12.97
C LYS A 14 -1.11 -16.46 13.60
N GLN A 15 -1.01 -16.36 14.92
CA GLN A 15 0.07 -16.94 15.71
C GLN A 15 -0.49 -17.80 16.83
N GLY A 16 -0.29 -19.11 16.74
CA GLY A 16 -0.90 -20.06 17.68
C GLY A 16 -2.44 -19.97 17.67
N GLU A 17 -3.08 -20.41 18.77
CA GLU A 17 -4.54 -20.49 18.84
C GLU A 17 -5.25 -19.14 18.97
N SER A 18 -4.72 -18.22 19.76
CA SER A 18 -5.44 -17.00 20.15
C SER A 18 -4.71 -15.69 19.82
N SER A 19 -3.46 -15.74 19.37
CA SER A 19 -2.63 -14.56 19.12
C SER A 19 -2.57 -14.19 17.64
N ILE A 20 -2.09 -12.98 17.36
CA ILE A 20 -1.68 -12.52 16.02
C ILE A 20 -0.30 -11.86 16.11
N ILE A 21 0.41 -11.83 14.97
CA ILE A 21 1.50 -10.90 14.73
C ILE A 21 0.99 -9.89 13.73
N SER A 22 0.97 -8.61 14.11
CA SER A 22 0.50 -7.52 13.26
C SER A 22 1.64 -6.61 12.87
N LYS A 23 1.74 -6.29 11.58
CA LYS A 23 2.59 -5.22 11.04
C LYS A 23 1.86 -3.90 11.17
N ILE A 24 2.46 -2.97 11.88
CA ILE A 24 1.90 -1.64 12.15
C ILE A 24 2.94 -0.59 11.76
N PHE A 25 2.56 0.33 10.89
CA PHE A 25 3.40 1.46 10.50
C PHE A 25 3.23 2.57 11.51
N THR A 26 4.24 2.81 12.33
CA THR A 26 4.23 3.84 13.37
C THR A 26 4.90 5.11 12.89
N GLU A 27 4.37 6.26 13.27
CA GLU A 27 4.93 7.57 12.89
C GLU A 27 6.35 7.77 13.46
N LYS A 28 6.59 7.28 14.69
CA LYS A 28 7.86 7.51 15.40
C LYS A 28 8.96 6.51 15.08
N HIS A 29 8.63 5.26 14.78
CA HIS A 29 9.61 4.19 14.65
C HIS A 29 9.45 3.37 13.37
N GLY A 30 8.71 3.89 12.36
CA GLY A 30 8.50 3.19 11.10
C GLY A 30 7.67 1.91 11.25
N LEU A 31 7.90 0.96 10.36
CA LEU A 31 7.23 -0.33 10.40
C LEU A 31 7.71 -1.16 11.61
N GLN A 32 6.76 -1.67 12.38
CA GLN A 32 7.01 -2.52 13.54
C GLN A 32 6.14 -3.76 13.48
N SER A 33 6.69 -4.90 13.89
CA SER A 33 5.94 -6.15 14.08
C SER A 33 5.58 -6.35 15.55
N PHE A 34 4.28 -6.41 15.85
CA PHE A 34 3.77 -6.56 17.21
C PHE A 34 3.14 -7.93 17.42
N ILE A 35 3.45 -8.57 18.55
CA ILE A 35 2.71 -9.74 19.01
C ILE A 35 1.57 -9.34 19.93
N ILE A 36 0.34 -9.74 19.59
CA ILE A 36 -0.88 -9.45 20.34
C ILE A 36 -1.51 -10.75 20.81
N LYS A 37 -1.45 -10.99 22.12
CA LYS A 37 -1.94 -12.22 22.74
C LYS A 37 -3.46 -12.16 23.00
N GLY A 38 -4.13 -13.28 22.83
CA GLY A 38 -5.52 -13.48 23.21
C GLY A 38 -6.58 -12.76 22.36
N VAL A 39 -6.18 -12.05 21.30
CA VAL A 39 -7.08 -11.21 20.47
C VAL A 39 -8.09 -12.05 19.65
N ARG A 40 -7.81 -13.32 19.41
CA ARG A 40 -8.66 -14.26 18.68
C ARG A 40 -9.54 -15.14 19.59
N SER A 41 -9.46 -14.98 20.90
CA SER A 41 -10.32 -15.72 21.84
C SER A 41 -11.80 -15.33 21.64
N LYS A 42 -12.73 -16.23 21.97
CA LYS A 42 -14.17 -15.98 21.84
C LYS A 42 -14.63 -14.67 22.51
N ARG A 43 -14.01 -14.31 23.65
CA ARG A 43 -14.31 -13.10 24.42
C ARG A 43 -13.70 -11.83 23.82
N ALA A 44 -12.69 -11.96 22.95
CA ALA A 44 -11.93 -10.83 22.41
C ALA A 44 -12.17 -10.56 20.91
N LYS A 45 -13.19 -11.19 20.29
CA LYS A 45 -13.47 -11.03 18.84
C LYS A 45 -13.58 -9.58 18.38
N LYS A 46 -14.13 -8.68 19.20
CA LYS A 46 -14.22 -7.23 18.90
C LYS A 46 -12.84 -6.58 18.79
N LYS A 47 -11.81 -7.09 19.49
CA LYS A 47 -10.45 -6.54 19.45
C LYS A 47 -9.75 -6.79 18.12
N LEU A 48 -10.11 -7.83 17.37
CA LEU A 48 -9.53 -8.12 16.06
C LEU A 48 -9.86 -7.03 15.04
N GLY A 49 -10.99 -6.34 15.19
CA GLY A 49 -11.37 -5.20 14.36
C GLY A 49 -10.37 -4.03 14.41
N LEU A 50 -9.61 -3.89 15.50
CA LEU A 50 -8.58 -2.85 15.64
C LEU A 50 -7.38 -3.06 14.69
N PHE A 51 -7.21 -4.26 14.16
CA PHE A 51 -6.09 -4.66 13.30
C PHE A 51 -6.50 -4.83 11.83
N GLN A 52 -7.65 -4.28 11.45
CA GLN A 52 -8.07 -4.27 10.04
C GLN A 52 -7.10 -3.44 9.18
N PRO A 53 -6.95 -3.77 7.89
CA PRO A 53 -6.08 -3.02 6.98
C PRO A 53 -6.40 -1.52 6.96
N LEU A 54 -5.36 -0.68 7.00
CA LEU A 54 -5.45 0.79 6.99
C LEU A 54 -6.27 1.42 8.13
N GLN A 55 -6.40 0.76 9.28
CA GLN A 55 -7.00 1.40 10.44
C GLN A 55 -6.04 2.44 11.02
N LEU A 56 -6.51 3.69 11.20
CA LEU A 56 -5.74 4.73 11.87
C LEU A 56 -5.93 4.60 13.37
N VAL A 57 -4.82 4.49 14.09
CA VAL A 57 -4.81 4.17 15.52
C VAL A 57 -3.79 5.00 16.29
N ASP A 58 -4.08 5.27 17.56
CA ASP A 58 -3.09 5.62 18.55
C ASP A 58 -2.63 4.38 19.30
N ILE A 59 -1.33 4.24 19.51
CA ILE A 59 -0.72 3.12 20.22
C ILE A 59 0.12 3.57 21.40
N ASN A 60 0.06 2.78 22.49
CA ASN A 60 1.07 2.74 23.55
C ASN A 60 1.86 1.44 23.38
N ALA A 61 3.14 1.55 23.13
CA ALA A 61 3.99 0.39 22.85
C ALA A 61 5.33 0.45 23.60
N THR A 62 6.01 -0.68 23.61
CA THR A 62 7.37 -0.78 24.17
C THR A 62 8.32 -1.17 23.04
N LEU A 63 9.26 -0.29 22.73
CA LEU A 63 10.35 -0.57 21.81
C LEU A 63 11.45 -1.34 22.55
N ILE A 64 11.76 -2.54 22.11
CA ILE A 64 12.87 -3.36 22.59
C ILE A 64 13.88 -3.41 21.44
N PRO A 65 15.03 -2.73 21.57
CA PRO A 65 16.06 -2.73 20.54
C PRO A 65 16.50 -4.15 20.17
N LYS A 66 16.81 -4.37 18.89
CA LYS A 66 17.27 -5.66 18.34
C LYS A 66 16.27 -6.83 18.43
N LYS A 67 15.04 -6.61 18.91
CA LYS A 67 13.96 -7.61 18.84
C LYS A 67 13.09 -7.37 17.62
N GLY A 68 12.87 -8.43 16.83
CA GLY A 68 11.96 -8.37 15.67
C GLY A 68 10.48 -8.25 16.06
N LEU A 69 10.08 -8.71 17.27
CA LEU A 69 8.71 -8.62 17.75
C LEU A 69 8.62 -7.67 18.95
N GLN A 70 7.76 -6.68 18.84
CA GLN A 70 7.50 -5.67 19.85
C GLN A 70 6.23 -6.00 20.65
N TYR A 71 6.01 -5.30 21.78
CA TYR A 71 4.82 -5.45 22.61
C TYR A 71 3.94 -4.21 22.54
N LEU A 72 2.66 -4.45 22.27
CA LEU A 72 1.60 -3.44 22.25
C LEU A 72 0.89 -3.48 23.60
N ALA A 73 0.91 -2.34 24.33
CA ALA A 73 0.20 -2.20 25.60
C ALA A 73 -1.25 -1.79 25.35
N GLU A 74 -1.46 -0.78 24.51
CA GLU A 74 -2.79 -0.24 24.17
C GLU A 74 -2.86 0.11 22.71
N ILE A 75 -4.08 0.03 22.16
CA ILE A 75 -4.42 0.47 20.82
C ILE A 75 -5.83 1.04 20.83
N THR A 76 -6.00 2.23 20.26
CA THR A 76 -7.31 2.91 20.12
C THR A 76 -7.49 3.42 18.71
N ILE A 77 -8.71 3.31 18.17
CA ILE A 77 -9.05 3.87 16.85
C ILE A 77 -9.13 5.39 16.97
N ILE A 78 -8.44 6.12 16.09
CA ILE A 78 -8.48 7.58 16.03
C ILE A 78 -9.75 8.05 15.31
N GLU A 79 -10.11 7.37 14.23
CA GLU A 79 -11.19 7.79 13.36
C GLU A 79 -12.12 6.62 13.04
N THR A 80 -13.36 6.72 13.47
CA THR A 80 -14.40 5.76 13.12
C THR A 80 -15.00 6.12 11.76
N ILE A 81 -14.94 5.21 10.81
CA ILE A 81 -15.56 5.40 9.51
C ILE A 81 -17.06 5.17 9.68
N SER A 82 -17.86 6.13 9.25
CA SER A 82 -19.32 5.99 9.20
C SER A 82 -19.72 4.85 8.27
N THR A 83 -20.71 4.05 8.66
CA THR A 83 -21.13 2.84 7.94
C THR A 83 -21.59 3.10 6.51
N ASP A 84 -22.18 4.28 6.24
CA ASP A 84 -22.58 4.72 4.90
C ASP A 84 -21.39 4.95 3.95
N LYS A 85 -20.20 5.21 4.47
CA LYS A 85 -18.97 5.40 3.71
C LYS A 85 -18.23 4.09 3.43
N ILE A 86 -18.62 3.00 4.06
CA ILE A 86 -17.99 1.69 3.86
C ILE A 86 -18.63 1.02 2.65
N ASN A 87 -17.84 0.72 1.64
CA ASN A 87 -18.24 -0.13 0.54
C ASN A 87 -17.16 -1.15 0.19
N MET A 88 -17.54 -2.17 -0.55
CA MET A 88 -16.66 -3.29 -0.88
C MET A 88 -15.40 -2.83 -1.63
N ASN A 89 -15.54 -1.94 -2.61
CA ASN A 89 -14.41 -1.43 -3.41
C ASN A 89 -13.38 -0.68 -2.54
N LYS A 90 -13.85 0.16 -1.59
CA LYS A 90 -12.97 0.86 -0.64
C LYS A 90 -12.20 -0.13 0.23
N ASN A 91 -12.87 -1.17 0.72
CA ASN A 91 -12.24 -2.18 1.56
C ASN A 91 -11.17 -2.97 0.79
N PHE A 92 -11.42 -3.31 -0.47
CA PHE A 92 -10.42 -4.00 -1.29
C PHE A 92 -9.21 -3.13 -1.61
N LEU A 93 -9.43 -1.85 -1.91
CA LEU A 93 -8.33 -0.89 -2.06
C LEU A 93 -7.55 -0.73 -0.75
N ALA A 94 -8.23 -0.71 0.40
CA ALA A 94 -7.56 -0.66 1.71
C ALA A 94 -6.67 -1.89 1.95
N ILE A 95 -7.15 -3.08 1.60
CA ILE A 95 -6.35 -4.33 1.68
C ILE A 95 -5.13 -4.24 0.75
N PHE A 96 -5.32 -3.79 -0.49
CA PHE A 96 -4.24 -3.63 -1.47
C PHE A 96 -3.17 -2.65 -0.96
N ILE A 97 -3.58 -1.45 -0.54
CA ILE A 97 -2.67 -0.42 -0.03
C ILE A 97 -1.90 -0.94 1.19
N ALA A 98 -2.58 -1.60 2.13
CA ALA A 98 -1.96 -2.14 3.33
C ALA A 98 -0.97 -3.28 3.00
N GLU A 99 -1.32 -4.18 2.07
CA GLU A 99 -0.44 -5.26 1.65
C GLU A 99 0.82 -4.72 0.97
N ILE A 100 0.67 -3.83 -0.03
CA ILE A 100 1.81 -3.19 -0.70
C ILE A 100 2.69 -2.45 0.31
N SER A 101 2.09 -1.59 1.15
CA SER A 101 2.84 -0.84 2.17
C SER A 101 3.62 -1.77 3.10
N SER A 102 3.02 -2.89 3.53
CA SER A 102 3.67 -3.86 4.42
C SER A 102 4.88 -4.58 3.80
N LYS A 103 4.99 -4.54 2.46
CA LYS A 103 6.07 -5.19 1.70
C LYS A 103 7.20 -4.22 1.33
N VAL A 104 6.87 -2.95 1.07
CA VAL A 104 7.86 -1.95 0.66
C VAL A 104 8.50 -1.22 1.83
N LEU A 105 7.83 -1.15 2.98
CA LEU A 105 8.36 -0.51 4.18
C LEU A 105 9.44 -1.39 4.83
N GLN A 106 10.54 -0.76 5.20
CA GLN A 106 11.60 -1.40 5.97
C GLN A 106 11.29 -1.32 7.47
N GLU A 107 11.56 -2.42 8.19
CA GLU A 107 11.36 -2.45 9.64
C GLU A 107 12.34 -1.50 10.34
N ASN A 108 11.85 -0.78 11.35
CA ASN A 108 12.60 0.17 12.17
C ASN A 108 13.13 1.40 11.42
N GLU A 109 12.71 1.66 10.19
CA GLU A 109 13.08 2.84 9.43
C GLU A 109 11.96 3.89 9.53
N GLN A 110 12.27 5.02 10.18
CA GLN A 110 11.34 6.14 10.27
C GLN A 110 11.31 6.90 8.95
N ASN A 111 10.13 7.03 8.36
CA ASN A 111 9.89 7.86 7.17
C ASN A 111 8.59 8.65 7.36
N SER A 112 8.74 9.89 7.83
CA SER A 112 7.59 10.77 8.14
C SER A 112 6.81 11.16 6.89
N GLY A 113 7.48 11.36 5.75
CA GLY A 113 6.85 11.69 4.47
C GLY A 113 5.98 10.55 3.98
N LEU A 114 6.49 9.32 4.00
CA LEU A 114 5.76 8.13 3.60
C LEU A 114 4.62 7.80 4.59
N PHE A 115 4.83 8.02 5.90
CA PHE A 115 3.77 7.88 6.89
C PHE A 115 2.61 8.83 6.60
N LYS A 116 2.90 10.11 6.39
CA LYS A 116 1.91 11.12 6.04
C LYS A 116 1.17 10.78 4.75
N PHE A 117 1.89 10.33 3.73
CA PHE A 117 1.30 9.90 2.45
C PHE A 117 0.29 8.77 2.65
N VAL A 118 0.65 7.68 3.33
CA VAL A 118 -0.27 6.54 3.55
C VAL A 118 -1.46 6.95 4.44
N TRP A 119 -1.24 7.83 5.42
CA TRP A 119 -2.29 8.39 6.25
C TRP A 119 -3.33 9.18 5.43
N GLU A 120 -2.86 10.08 4.58
CA GLU A 120 -3.73 10.88 3.70
C GLU A 120 -4.46 10.03 2.65
N ILE A 121 -3.81 8.99 2.14
CA ILE A 121 -4.44 8.04 1.21
C ILE A 121 -5.65 7.38 1.87
N LYS A 122 -5.53 6.93 3.11
CA LYS A 122 -6.68 6.36 3.85
C LYS A 122 -7.80 7.39 4.02
N GLN A 123 -7.47 8.61 4.41
CA GLN A 123 -8.48 9.67 4.56
C GLN A 123 -9.17 9.97 3.23
N LYS A 124 -8.43 10.12 2.13
CA LYS A 124 -8.99 10.32 0.79
C LYS A 124 -9.90 9.16 0.38
N LEU A 125 -9.47 7.92 0.62
CA LEU A 125 -10.23 6.71 0.25
C LEU A 125 -11.62 6.68 0.90
N TYR A 126 -11.72 7.02 2.18
CA TYR A 126 -12.98 6.90 2.91
C TYR A 126 -13.82 8.19 2.93
N ASN A 127 -13.20 9.37 2.74
CA ASN A 127 -13.93 10.63 2.70
C ASN A 127 -14.47 10.97 1.29
N ALA A 128 -13.92 10.38 0.24
CA ALA A 128 -14.44 10.57 -1.11
C ALA A 128 -15.80 9.90 -1.31
N ASN A 129 -16.74 10.61 -1.93
CA ASN A 129 -18.03 10.04 -2.34
C ASN A 129 -17.83 9.03 -3.48
N THR A 130 -16.97 9.36 -4.44
CA THR A 130 -16.58 8.49 -5.56
C THR A 130 -15.06 8.31 -5.54
N ILE A 131 -14.61 7.10 -5.86
CA ILE A 131 -13.19 6.79 -5.97
C ILE A 131 -12.80 6.82 -7.43
N ASP A 132 -11.65 7.42 -7.72
CA ASP A 132 -11.04 7.37 -9.05
C ASP A 132 -10.84 5.90 -9.47
N GLU A 133 -11.27 5.57 -10.65
CA GLU A 133 -11.16 4.20 -11.17
C GLU A 133 -9.71 3.73 -11.31
N ASN A 134 -8.77 4.66 -11.44
CA ASN A 134 -7.35 4.42 -11.56
C ASN A 134 -6.61 4.52 -10.22
N PHE A 135 -7.35 4.56 -9.09
CA PHE A 135 -6.80 4.81 -7.76
C PHE A 135 -5.63 3.88 -7.40
N ALA A 136 -5.71 2.58 -7.73
CA ALA A 136 -4.63 1.62 -7.45
C ALA A 136 -3.34 1.96 -8.22
N LEU A 137 -3.45 2.31 -9.51
CA LEU A 137 -2.31 2.72 -10.34
C LEU A 137 -1.70 4.03 -9.82
N LEU A 138 -2.54 5.02 -9.52
CA LEU A 138 -2.11 6.31 -8.98
C LEU A 138 -1.46 6.15 -7.61
N PHE A 139 -1.97 5.27 -6.74
CA PHE A 139 -1.33 4.94 -5.48
C PHE A 139 0.08 4.39 -5.67
N MET A 140 0.24 3.38 -6.54
CA MET A 140 1.56 2.77 -6.82
C MET A 140 2.54 3.80 -7.38
N LEU A 141 2.14 4.61 -8.37
CA LEU A 141 2.98 5.65 -8.94
C LEU A 141 3.41 6.69 -7.90
N ASN A 142 2.47 7.17 -7.08
CA ASN A 142 2.83 8.12 -6.01
C ASN A 142 3.70 7.48 -4.94
N LEU A 143 3.49 6.20 -4.61
CA LEU A 143 4.32 5.47 -3.66
C LEU A 143 5.78 5.39 -4.14
N SER A 144 6.02 5.12 -5.44
CA SER A 144 7.38 5.06 -5.99
C SER A 144 8.16 6.39 -5.82
N LYS A 145 7.45 7.54 -5.77
CA LYS A 145 8.05 8.83 -5.49
C LYS A 145 8.68 8.89 -4.08
N TYR A 146 7.99 8.36 -3.07
CA TYR A 146 8.50 8.31 -1.70
C TYR A 146 9.58 7.26 -1.51
N LEU A 147 9.67 6.30 -2.42
CA LEU A 147 10.68 5.23 -2.43
C LEU A 147 11.89 5.56 -3.31
N GLY A 148 11.90 6.72 -4.00
CA GLY A 148 13.05 7.25 -4.72
C GLY A 148 13.21 6.76 -6.17
N PHE A 149 12.19 6.10 -6.75
CA PHE A 149 12.23 5.63 -8.15
C PHE A 149 10.98 6.04 -8.95
N PHE A 150 10.48 7.26 -8.73
CA PHE A 150 9.38 7.79 -9.54
C PHE A 150 9.78 7.86 -11.02
N PRO A 151 8.89 7.46 -11.95
CA PRO A 151 9.16 7.56 -13.39
C PRO A 151 9.66 8.94 -13.79
N SER A 152 10.80 8.99 -14.49
CA SER A 152 11.30 10.24 -15.07
C SER A 152 10.33 10.78 -16.10
N THR A 153 10.08 12.07 -16.10
CA THR A 153 9.28 12.74 -17.14
C THR A 153 10.15 13.31 -18.27
N GLU A 154 11.47 13.13 -18.19
CA GLU A 154 12.36 13.41 -19.31
C GLU A 154 11.97 12.52 -20.50
N ASN A 155 12.01 13.06 -21.70
CA ASN A 155 11.63 12.35 -22.92
C ASN A 155 10.22 11.71 -22.87
N ILE A 156 9.28 12.26 -22.09
CA ILE A 156 7.93 11.72 -21.91
C ILE A 156 7.18 11.47 -23.23
N ASN A 157 7.58 12.14 -24.32
CA ASN A 157 6.98 11.96 -25.66
C ASN A 157 7.45 10.66 -26.34
N ALA A 158 8.51 10.01 -25.89
CA ALA A 158 9.01 8.78 -26.49
C ALA A 158 8.03 7.62 -26.32
N PRO A 159 7.92 6.68 -27.29
CA PRO A 159 6.83 5.70 -27.38
C PRO A 159 6.88 4.58 -26.35
N PHE A 160 8.04 4.30 -25.76
CA PHE A 160 8.23 3.18 -24.83
C PHE A 160 8.69 3.66 -23.46
N PHE A 161 8.25 2.96 -22.41
CA PHE A 161 8.73 3.18 -21.04
C PHE A 161 9.52 1.97 -20.57
N ASN A 162 10.73 2.18 -20.10
CA ASN A 162 11.60 1.15 -19.57
C ASN A 162 11.33 0.96 -18.07
N LEU A 163 10.88 -0.25 -17.69
CA LEU A 163 10.57 -0.60 -16.30
C LEU A 163 11.82 -0.77 -15.41
N GLU A 164 13.00 -0.98 -16.00
CA GLU A 164 14.24 -1.14 -15.25
C GLU A 164 14.87 0.21 -14.89
N THR A 165 14.86 1.16 -15.83
CA THR A 165 15.47 2.48 -15.61
C THR A 165 14.47 3.54 -15.14
N GLY A 166 13.17 3.33 -15.34
CA GLY A 166 12.13 4.33 -15.04
C GLY A 166 12.10 5.48 -16.04
N GLU A 167 12.58 5.29 -17.28
CA GLU A 167 12.74 6.32 -18.29
C GLU A 167 11.96 6.02 -19.58
N PHE A 168 11.60 7.08 -20.31
CA PHE A 168 11.01 6.96 -21.63
C PHE A 168 12.08 6.85 -22.71
N SER A 169 11.87 5.96 -23.71
CA SER A 169 12.82 5.61 -24.76
C SER A 169 12.15 5.58 -26.14
N GLY A 170 12.93 5.98 -27.15
CA GLY A 170 12.51 5.90 -28.56
C GLY A 170 12.49 4.47 -29.12
N LYS A 171 13.15 3.51 -28.47
CA LYS A 171 13.25 2.12 -28.91
C LYS A 171 13.08 1.17 -27.71
N ALA A 172 12.42 0.05 -27.91
CA ALA A 172 12.34 -1.06 -26.96
C ALA A 172 13.29 -2.17 -27.42
N PHE A 173 14.28 -2.53 -26.60
CA PHE A 173 15.26 -3.58 -26.91
C PHE A 173 14.87 -4.95 -26.35
N ASN A 174 14.07 -4.96 -25.29
CA ASN A 174 13.60 -6.18 -24.62
C ASN A 174 12.16 -5.98 -24.14
N LEU A 175 11.21 -6.60 -24.80
CA LEU A 175 9.78 -6.46 -24.51
C LEU A 175 9.38 -6.86 -23.08
N ASN A 176 10.22 -7.62 -22.38
CA ASN A 176 9.93 -8.03 -21.00
C ASN A 176 10.15 -6.90 -19.97
N ILE A 177 10.90 -5.86 -20.34
CA ILE A 177 11.22 -4.72 -19.46
C ILE A 177 10.73 -3.38 -20.02
N TYR A 178 9.97 -3.40 -21.11
CA TYR A 178 9.36 -2.21 -21.68
C TYR A 178 7.84 -2.34 -21.72
N LEU A 179 7.16 -1.24 -21.43
CA LEU A 179 5.74 -1.13 -21.72
C LEU A 179 5.51 -1.02 -23.23
N THR A 180 4.40 -1.57 -23.71
CA THR A 180 3.90 -1.32 -25.08
C THR A 180 3.61 0.17 -25.26
N GLU A 181 3.53 0.65 -26.51
CA GLU A 181 3.19 2.05 -26.79
C GLU A 181 1.84 2.46 -26.20
N GLU A 182 0.86 1.58 -26.24
CA GLU A 182 -0.46 1.82 -25.66
C GLU A 182 -0.40 2.01 -24.14
N LYS A 183 0.25 1.09 -23.40
CA LYS A 183 0.43 1.19 -21.95
C LYS A 183 1.32 2.37 -21.57
N THR A 184 2.33 2.69 -22.39
CA THR A 184 3.18 3.87 -22.20
C THR A 184 2.37 5.15 -22.33
N THR A 185 1.45 5.22 -23.29
CA THR A 185 0.54 6.37 -23.48
C THR A 185 -0.38 6.55 -22.26
N ILE A 186 -0.91 5.45 -21.73
CA ILE A 186 -1.71 5.46 -20.49
C ILE A 186 -0.87 5.99 -19.32
N LEU A 187 0.35 5.45 -19.14
CA LEU A 187 1.27 5.88 -18.09
C LEU A 187 1.56 7.39 -18.16
N LYS A 188 1.84 7.92 -19.35
CA LYS A 188 2.02 9.37 -19.58
C LYS A 188 0.84 10.19 -19.08
N HIS A 189 -0.37 9.78 -19.42
CA HIS A 189 -1.57 10.48 -18.97
C HIS A 189 -1.70 10.47 -17.45
N LEU A 190 -1.44 9.32 -16.80
CA LEU A 190 -1.46 9.21 -15.33
C LEU A 190 -0.40 10.10 -14.68
N LEU A 191 0.83 10.13 -15.22
CA LEU A 191 1.93 10.99 -14.72
C LEU A 191 1.64 12.48 -14.87
N LEU A 192 0.94 12.87 -15.94
CA LEU A 192 0.51 14.25 -16.19
C LEU A 192 -0.78 14.63 -15.45
N GLY A 193 -1.33 13.74 -14.62
CA GLY A 193 -2.57 14.00 -13.87
C GLY A 193 -3.83 14.12 -14.73
N LYS A 194 -3.80 13.62 -15.96
CA LYS A 194 -4.97 13.64 -16.85
C LYS A 194 -5.98 12.57 -16.44
N LYS A 195 -7.25 12.94 -16.39
CA LYS A 195 -8.33 11.96 -16.22
C LYS A 195 -8.51 11.18 -17.51
N ILE A 196 -8.36 9.88 -17.43
CA ILE A 196 -8.56 8.95 -18.54
C ILE A 196 -9.40 7.77 -18.09
N ASN A 197 -10.25 7.29 -19.00
CA ASN A 197 -10.93 6.02 -18.83
C ASN A 197 -10.05 4.93 -19.45
N ILE A 198 -9.57 3.99 -18.64
CA ILE A 198 -8.71 2.89 -19.08
C ILE A 198 -9.56 1.62 -19.14
N PRO A 199 -9.58 0.90 -20.29
CA PRO A 199 -10.21 -0.41 -20.35
C PRO A 199 -9.72 -1.33 -19.24
N GLN A 200 -10.63 -2.13 -18.66
CA GLN A 200 -10.32 -2.90 -17.45
C GLN A 200 -9.15 -3.89 -17.66
N GLU A 201 -9.08 -4.49 -18.83
CA GLU A 201 -7.99 -5.42 -19.19
C GLU A 201 -6.63 -4.71 -19.18
N LEU A 202 -6.52 -3.58 -19.88
CA LEU A 202 -5.30 -2.77 -19.90
C LEU A 202 -4.92 -2.23 -18.51
N LYS A 203 -5.93 -1.90 -17.70
CA LYS A 203 -5.72 -1.47 -16.31
C LYS A 203 -5.09 -2.59 -15.48
N SER A 204 -5.60 -3.81 -15.62
CA SER A 204 -5.08 -4.99 -14.91
C SER A 204 -3.66 -5.33 -15.37
N GLU A 205 -3.40 -5.29 -16.67
CA GLU A 205 -2.07 -5.52 -17.22
C GLU A 205 -1.08 -4.45 -16.76
N LEU A 206 -1.44 -3.17 -16.85
CA LEU A 206 -0.57 -2.08 -16.41
C LEU A 206 -0.29 -2.16 -14.90
N LEU A 207 -1.25 -2.61 -14.09
CA LEU A 207 -1.00 -2.83 -12.67
C LEU A 207 0.04 -3.94 -12.44
N LYS A 208 0.01 -5.01 -13.21
CA LYS A 208 1.05 -6.07 -13.18
C LYS A 208 2.42 -5.54 -13.60
N ASP A 209 2.45 -4.72 -14.66
CA ASP A 209 3.69 -4.09 -15.13
C ASP A 209 4.26 -3.13 -14.06
N ILE A 210 3.43 -2.35 -13.38
CA ILE A 210 3.87 -1.48 -12.28
C ILE A 210 4.35 -2.31 -11.07
N ILE A 211 3.72 -3.44 -10.74
CA ILE A 211 4.23 -4.37 -9.73
C ILE A 211 5.61 -4.90 -10.14
N GLN A 212 5.81 -5.22 -11.42
CA GLN A 212 7.12 -5.61 -11.93
C GLN A 212 8.13 -4.46 -11.86
N TYR A 213 7.73 -3.23 -12.16
CA TYR A 213 8.54 -2.04 -11.99
C TYR A 213 9.10 -1.94 -10.57
N PHE A 214 8.27 -2.12 -9.53
CA PHE A 214 8.72 -2.17 -8.14
C PHE A 214 9.72 -3.32 -7.89
N ARG A 215 9.51 -4.49 -8.48
CA ARG A 215 10.43 -5.64 -8.33
C ARG A 215 11.80 -5.36 -8.95
N LEU A 216 11.84 -4.71 -10.11
CA LEU A 216 13.08 -4.31 -10.76
C LEU A 216 13.84 -3.26 -9.94
N HIS A 217 13.13 -2.44 -9.16
CA HIS A 217 13.69 -1.49 -8.21
C HIS A 217 13.91 -2.08 -6.80
N HIS A 218 14.12 -3.41 -6.72
CA HIS A 218 14.49 -4.15 -5.51
C HIS A 218 13.42 -4.25 -4.40
N TYR A 219 12.16 -3.93 -4.68
CA TYR A 219 11.07 -4.16 -3.74
C TYR A 219 10.43 -5.53 -3.95
N ASN A 220 10.49 -6.39 -2.93
CA ASN A 220 9.94 -7.74 -3.02
C ASN A 220 8.41 -7.74 -2.92
N LEU A 221 7.74 -7.58 -4.05
CA LEU A 221 6.29 -7.72 -4.21
C LEU A 221 5.88 -9.13 -4.70
N SER A 222 6.71 -10.14 -4.45
CA SER A 222 6.29 -11.54 -4.65
C SER A 222 5.18 -11.89 -3.65
N ASN A 223 4.29 -12.79 -4.05
CA ASN A 223 3.19 -13.29 -3.21
C ASN A 223 2.19 -12.23 -2.71
N ILE A 224 2.05 -11.11 -3.42
CA ILE A 224 0.88 -10.24 -3.23
C ILE A 224 -0.33 -10.89 -3.90
N THR A 225 -1.49 -10.82 -3.24
CA THR A 225 -2.73 -11.43 -3.72
C THR A 225 -3.85 -10.41 -3.90
N SER A 226 -3.76 -9.27 -3.25
CA SER A 226 -4.82 -8.25 -3.26
C SER A 226 -5.04 -7.60 -4.63
N HIS A 227 -4.04 -7.58 -5.52
CA HIS A 227 -4.23 -7.09 -6.88
C HIS A 227 -5.21 -7.96 -7.68
N LEU A 228 -5.22 -9.29 -7.45
CA LEU A 228 -6.19 -10.22 -8.07
C LEU A 228 -7.62 -9.91 -7.63
N ILE A 229 -7.80 -9.47 -6.39
CA ILE A 229 -9.12 -9.06 -5.87
C ILE A 229 -9.57 -7.79 -6.60
N ILE A 230 -8.67 -6.82 -6.81
CA ILE A 230 -9.00 -5.59 -7.55
C ILE A 230 -9.36 -5.90 -9.00
N GLU A 231 -8.70 -6.87 -9.63
CA GLU A 231 -9.02 -7.35 -10.98
C GLU A 231 -10.42 -7.99 -11.05
N SER A 232 -10.82 -8.76 -10.03
CA SER A 232 -12.08 -9.53 -10.03
C SER A 232 -13.33 -8.69 -9.73
N LEU A 233 -13.19 -7.53 -9.11
CA LEU A 233 -14.31 -6.73 -8.59
C LEU A 233 -15.13 -5.99 -9.64
N ARG A 234 -14.71 -5.99 -10.87
CA ARG A 234 -15.30 -5.15 -11.93
C ARG A 234 -15.80 -5.96 -13.13
N LYS A 235 -16.16 -7.22 -12.87
CA LYS A 235 -16.94 -8.02 -13.81
C LYS A 235 -18.43 -7.74 -13.66
#